data_6d92e8520d2e95a3250a05bfbd0d3bec
#
_entry.id   6d92e8520d2e95a3250a05bfbd0d3bec
#
_cell.length_a   1.000
_cell.length_b   1.000
_cell.length_c   1.000
_cell.angle_alpha   90.00
_cell.angle_beta   90.00
_cell.angle_gamma   90.00
#
_symmetry.space_group_name_H-M   'P 1'
#
loop_
_entity.id
_entity.type
_entity.pdbx_description
1 polymer ?
#
loop_
_entity_poly.entity_id
_entity_poly.type
_entity_poly.pdbx_seq_one_letter_code
_entity_poly.pdbx_strand_id
1 'polypeptide(L)'
;VQPEAEAPDRWRILAIVAVGVLLAMAPWFSASAVATPLAAEWRLDRLGLPTLTIAVQVGFAVGALALAMTAAADVLPARVLFAAGAVLAAAANAGFAFLATDLASAVPFRVATGLAIAGIYPVGLKLLAGWFRAERGLAIGVLVGALTVGSALPYLLRAVGVSQGLDWRATVGSASAAALLGGLLVFAAASRGPWDAPAPRFSLEIARSALREPAVRLANLGYLGHMWELYAMWTWVPLFLGASFAAAGASDPATASAAAFAVVASGGIGCVLAGAFADRLGRTTLTIAAMAVSGSSAIAAGFAFGAVPALTVAIAIVWGVTVVADSAQFSTAVSELAPAGTAGSALALQMALGFLLTGLTILAVGWLDPGDGSGWRIAFALLALGPAVGIVAMWRLRQRPEAVRMASGNR
;
A
#
# COMPACT_ATOMS: atom_id res chain seq x y z
N VAL A 1 2.53 -39.74 -1.24
CA VAL A 1 3.60 -38.71 -1.25
C VAL A 1 3.58 -38.10 0.14
N GLN A 2 4.60 -38.34 0.95
CA GLN A 2 4.74 -37.61 2.24
C GLN A 2 4.84 -36.12 1.92
N PRO A 3 4.13 -35.26 2.66
CA PRO A 3 4.32 -33.80 2.47
C PRO A 3 5.79 -33.49 2.76
N GLU A 4 6.48 -32.94 1.74
CA GLU A 4 7.85 -32.45 1.94
C GLU A 4 7.86 -31.49 3.13
N ALA A 5 8.77 -31.75 4.08
CA ALA A 5 8.85 -30.95 5.30
C ALA A 5 9.09 -29.48 4.96
N GLU A 6 8.29 -28.61 5.55
CA GLU A 6 8.46 -27.16 5.43
C GLU A 6 9.84 -26.70 5.97
N ALA A 7 10.38 -25.65 5.39
CA ALA A 7 11.70 -25.13 5.80
C ALA A 7 11.66 -24.64 7.27
N PRO A 8 12.56 -25.11 8.14
CA PRO A 8 12.51 -24.81 9.58
C PRO A 8 12.65 -23.31 9.88
N ASP A 9 13.43 -22.58 9.10
CA ASP A 9 13.70 -21.16 9.31
C ASP A 9 12.65 -20.20 8.71
N ARG A 10 11.59 -20.70 8.11
CA ARG A 10 10.61 -19.88 7.37
C ARG A 10 10.01 -18.74 8.20
N TRP A 11 9.67 -18.99 9.46
CA TRP A 11 9.08 -18.00 10.35
C TRP A 11 10.08 -16.91 10.77
N ARG A 12 11.33 -17.31 10.99
CA ARG A 12 12.43 -16.38 11.26
C ARG A 12 12.66 -15.45 10.06
N ILE A 13 12.68 -16.01 8.84
CA ILE A 13 12.85 -15.21 7.62
C ILE A 13 11.63 -14.32 7.38
N LEU A 14 10.41 -14.81 7.64
CA LEU A 14 9.21 -13.97 7.58
C LEU A 14 9.33 -12.77 8.52
N ALA A 15 9.73 -12.97 9.76
CA ALA A 15 9.91 -11.89 10.73
C ALA A 15 10.97 -10.86 10.27
N ILE A 16 12.11 -11.34 9.78
CA ILE A 16 13.19 -10.47 9.27
C ILE A 16 12.72 -9.64 8.08
N VAL A 17 12.09 -10.28 7.08
CA VAL A 17 11.62 -9.60 5.88
C VAL A 17 10.45 -8.65 6.19
N ALA A 18 9.53 -9.05 7.08
CA ALA A 18 8.42 -8.21 7.51
C ALA A 18 8.90 -6.95 8.24
N VAL A 19 9.82 -7.08 9.21
CA VAL A 19 10.41 -5.92 9.90
C VAL A 19 11.21 -5.06 8.91
N GLY A 20 11.97 -5.68 8.02
CA GLY A 20 12.69 -4.98 6.96
C GLY A 20 11.77 -4.17 6.05
N VAL A 21 10.66 -4.75 5.58
CA VAL A 21 9.64 -4.06 4.77
C VAL A 21 8.98 -2.96 5.58
N LEU A 22 8.57 -3.21 6.84
CA LEU A 22 7.98 -2.19 7.70
C LEU A 22 8.87 -0.95 7.79
N LEU A 23 10.14 -1.13 8.09
CA LEU A 23 11.08 -0.02 8.21
C LEU A 23 11.34 0.66 6.84
N ALA A 24 11.52 -0.14 5.79
CA ALA A 24 11.88 0.36 4.46
C ALA A 24 10.71 1.06 3.72
N MET A 25 9.45 0.87 4.15
CA MET A 25 8.29 1.56 3.59
C MET A 25 8.07 2.97 4.16
N ALA A 26 8.73 3.35 5.26
CA ALA A 26 8.56 4.67 5.88
C ALA A 26 8.71 5.87 4.92
N PRO A 27 9.60 5.90 3.92
CA PRO A 27 9.69 7.02 2.99
C PRO A 27 8.43 7.28 2.15
N TRP A 28 7.55 6.30 1.96
CA TRP A 28 6.42 6.40 1.04
C TRP A 28 5.52 7.60 1.35
N PHE A 29 5.00 7.67 2.57
CA PHE A 29 4.08 8.72 3.01
C PHE A 29 4.75 9.78 3.89
N SER A 30 6.07 9.90 3.86
CA SER A 30 6.81 10.89 4.66
C SER A 30 6.41 12.34 4.34
N ALA A 31 6.16 12.67 3.05
CA ALA A 31 5.66 13.98 2.64
C ALA A 31 4.22 14.24 3.14
N SER A 32 3.34 13.23 3.08
CA SER A 32 1.97 13.35 3.60
C SER A 32 1.93 13.54 5.12
N ALA A 33 2.87 12.92 5.85
CA ALA A 33 2.96 13.09 7.30
C ALA A 33 3.36 14.51 7.72
N VAL A 34 4.07 15.22 6.86
CA VAL A 34 4.52 16.60 7.11
C VAL A 34 3.78 17.62 6.24
N ALA A 35 2.64 17.25 5.70
CA ALA A 35 1.88 18.03 4.71
C ALA A 35 1.63 19.48 5.17
N THR A 36 1.13 19.69 6.38
CA THR A 36 0.75 21.01 6.90
C THR A 36 1.95 21.96 7.02
N PRO A 37 3.05 21.61 7.75
CA PRO A 37 4.21 22.52 7.82
C PRO A 37 4.89 22.70 6.46
N LEU A 38 4.93 21.67 5.61
CA LEU A 38 5.52 21.76 4.28
C LEU A 38 4.74 22.70 3.37
N ALA A 39 3.40 22.62 3.38
CA ALA A 39 2.55 23.52 2.62
C ALA A 39 2.71 24.97 3.06
N ALA A 40 2.84 25.22 4.36
CA ALA A 40 3.07 26.56 4.90
C ALA A 40 4.45 27.13 4.49
N GLU A 41 5.51 26.31 4.59
CA GLU A 41 6.88 26.76 4.26
C GLU A 41 7.05 27.04 2.76
N TRP A 42 6.56 26.13 1.90
CA TRP A 42 6.74 26.24 0.45
C TRP A 42 5.58 26.93 -0.26
N ARG A 43 4.58 27.40 0.49
CA ARG A 43 3.37 28.07 -0.03
C ARG A 43 2.69 27.23 -1.11
N LEU A 44 2.56 25.92 -0.83
CA LEU A 44 1.96 24.98 -1.78
C LEU A 44 0.48 25.28 -1.96
N ASP A 45 0.03 25.22 -3.20
CA ASP A 45 -1.38 25.23 -3.52
C ASP A 45 -2.03 23.85 -3.21
N ARG A 46 -3.33 23.76 -3.45
CA ARG A 46 -4.13 22.54 -3.21
C ARG A 46 -3.63 21.30 -3.97
N LEU A 47 -2.83 21.46 -5.03
CA LEU A 47 -2.29 20.36 -5.83
C LEU A 47 -0.84 20.02 -5.49
N GLY A 48 -0.16 20.87 -4.75
CA GLY A 48 1.26 20.68 -4.41
C GLY A 48 1.48 19.42 -3.56
N LEU A 49 0.68 19.23 -2.51
CA LEU A 49 0.77 18.04 -1.65
C LEU A 49 0.42 16.73 -2.38
N PRO A 50 -0.72 16.65 -3.11
CA PRO A 50 -1.01 15.51 -3.96
C PRO A 50 0.12 15.17 -4.93
N THR A 51 0.73 16.16 -5.56
CA THR A 51 1.83 15.98 -6.51
C THR A 51 3.01 15.23 -5.90
N LEU A 52 3.39 15.53 -4.66
CA LEU A 52 4.48 14.83 -3.96
C LEU A 52 4.19 13.34 -3.72
N THR A 53 2.93 13.00 -3.42
CA THR A 53 2.52 11.60 -3.24
C THR A 53 2.42 10.90 -4.58
N ILE A 54 1.81 11.53 -5.60
CA ILE A 54 1.69 10.99 -6.96
C ILE A 54 3.08 10.72 -7.57
N ALA A 55 4.06 11.59 -7.32
CA ALA A 55 5.42 11.39 -7.77
C ALA A 55 6.03 10.05 -7.29
N VAL A 56 5.76 9.67 -6.02
CA VAL A 56 6.15 8.34 -5.51
C VAL A 56 5.38 7.22 -6.19
N GLN A 57 4.07 7.38 -6.40
CA GLN A 57 3.24 6.37 -7.05
C GLN A 57 3.71 6.09 -8.50
N VAL A 58 3.97 7.16 -9.26
CA VAL A 58 4.50 7.06 -10.62
C VAL A 58 5.89 6.41 -10.61
N GLY A 59 6.77 6.86 -9.73
CA GLY A 59 8.10 6.28 -9.57
C GLY A 59 8.02 4.78 -9.26
N PHE A 60 7.15 4.37 -8.33
CA PHE A 60 6.94 2.97 -7.99
C PHE A 60 6.38 2.15 -9.16
N ALA A 61 5.38 2.66 -9.86
CA ALA A 61 4.81 1.97 -11.03
C ALA A 61 5.84 1.73 -12.12
N VAL A 62 6.65 2.77 -12.44
CA VAL A 62 7.74 2.68 -13.42
C VAL A 62 8.83 1.71 -12.94
N GLY A 63 9.23 1.80 -11.67
CA GLY A 63 10.26 0.92 -11.08
C GLY A 63 9.83 -0.55 -11.05
N ALA A 64 8.59 -0.83 -10.65
CA ALA A 64 8.04 -2.18 -10.62
C ALA A 64 7.96 -2.79 -12.04
N LEU A 65 7.54 -2.00 -13.03
CA LEU A 65 7.52 -2.44 -14.42
C LEU A 65 8.93 -2.69 -14.95
N ALA A 66 9.88 -1.81 -14.67
CA ALA A 66 11.29 -1.97 -15.06
C ALA A 66 11.91 -3.24 -14.45
N LEU A 67 11.64 -3.52 -13.18
CA LEU A 67 12.09 -4.76 -12.52
C LEU A 67 11.47 -6.01 -13.17
N ALA A 68 10.19 -5.97 -13.52
CA ALA A 68 9.51 -7.07 -14.20
C ALA A 68 10.06 -7.29 -15.62
N MET A 69 10.34 -6.22 -16.36
CA MET A 69 10.89 -6.30 -17.74
C MET A 69 12.34 -6.81 -17.76
N THR A 70 13.16 -6.38 -16.83
CA THR A 70 14.57 -6.78 -16.73
C THR A 70 14.79 -8.11 -16.05
N ALA A 71 13.77 -8.64 -15.36
CA ALA A 71 13.90 -9.81 -14.49
C ALA A 71 15.04 -9.65 -13.46
N ALA A 72 15.32 -8.42 -13.02
CA ALA A 72 16.46 -8.13 -12.15
C ALA A 72 16.41 -8.91 -10.83
N ALA A 73 15.20 -9.18 -10.31
CA ALA A 73 15.00 -9.99 -9.11
C ALA A 73 15.36 -11.50 -9.31
N ASP A 74 15.56 -11.96 -10.55
CA ASP A 74 16.00 -13.32 -10.86
C ASP A 74 17.49 -13.41 -11.11
N VAL A 75 18.11 -12.30 -11.55
CA VAL A 75 19.55 -12.21 -11.86
C VAL A 75 20.35 -11.82 -10.62
N LEU A 76 19.85 -10.88 -9.83
CA LEU A 76 20.50 -10.39 -8.62
C LEU A 76 19.99 -11.14 -7.38
N PRO A 77 20.86 -11.37 -6.37
CA PRO A 77 20.39 -11.90 -5.10
C PRO A 77 19.33 -10.97 -4.49
N ALA A 78 18.15 -11.51 -4.19
CA ALA A 78 16.99 -10.71 -3.75
C ALA A 78 17.30 -9.83 -2.53
N ARG A 79 18.12 -10.32 -1.56
CA ARG A 79 18.54 -9.52 -0.40
C ARG A 79 19.39 -8.30 -0.78
N VAL A 80 20.21 -8.41 -1.84
CA VAL A 80 21.05 -7.31 -2.36
C VAL A 80 20.15 -6.27 -3.03
N LEU A 81 19.22 -6.73 -3.87
CA LEU A 81 18.28 -5.85 -4.57
C LEU A 81 17.37 -5.10 -3.58
N PHE A 82 16.89 -5.79 -2.53
CA PHE A 82 16.13 -5.18 -1.45
C PHE A 82 16.93 -4.09 -0.72
N ALA A 83 18.16 -4.41 -0.33
CA ALA A 83 19.03 -3.46 0.38
C ALA A 83 19.38 -2.24 -0.50
N ALA A 84 19.71 -2.47 -1.77
CA ALA A 84 19.98 -1.38 -2.71
C ALA A 84 18.74 -0.47 -2.87
N GLY A 85 17.55 -1.05 -3.03
CA GLY A 85 16.30 -0.30 -3.04
C GLY A 85 16.09 0.53 -1.77
N ALA A 86 16.32 -0.06 -0.59
CA ALA A 86 16.16 0.64 0.68
C ALA A 86 17.18 1.78 0.88
N VAL A 87 18.45 1.57 0.51
CA VAL A 87 19.49 2.61 0.55
C VAL A 87 19.16 3.76 -0.40
N LEU A 88 18.77 3.45 -1.64
CA LEU A 88 18.40 4.48 -2.62
C LEU A 88 17.13 5.23 -2.20
N ALA A 89 16.13 4.54 -1.65
CA ALA A 89 14.92 5.17 -1.11
C ALA A 89 15.26 6.09 0.08
N ALA A 90 16.12 5.65 0.99
CA ALA A 90 16.59 6.45 2.11
C ALA A 90 17.35 7.70 1.63
N ALA A 91 18.26 7.56 0.67
CA ALA A 91 19.03 8.68 0.12
C ALA A 91 18.14 9.68 -0.61
N ALA A 92 17.22 9.21 -1.48
CA ALA A 92 16.29 10.06 -2.20
C ALA A 92 15.34 10.81 -1.23
N ASN A 93 14.81 10.11 -0.22
CA ASN A 93 13.92 10.73 0.77
C ASN A 93 14.68 11.72 1.68
N ALA A 94 15.95 11.47 2.04
CA ALA A 94 16.79 12.44 2.71
C ALA A 94 17.09 13.65 1.81
N GLY A 95 17.35 13.43 0.51
CA GLY A 95 17.49 14.53 -0.47
C GLY A 95 16.25 15.40 -0.54
N PHE A 96 15.05 14.80 -0.51
CA PHE A 96 13.80 15.58 -0.40
C PHE A 96 13.77 16.44 0.87
N ALA A 97 14.21 15.93 2.03
CA ALA A 97 14.16 16.68 3.27
C ALA A 97 15.18 17.83 3.33
N PHE A 98 16.40 17.61 2.85
CA PHE A 98 17.53 18.49 3.13
C PHE A 98 18.05 19.28 1.92
N LEU A 99 17.69 18.90 0.70
CA LEU A 99 18.15 19.54 -0.52
C LEU A 99 17.03 20.21 -1.32
N ALA A 100 15.78 19.73 -1.18
CA ALA A 100 14.65 20.37 -1.86
C ALA A 100 14.24 21.66 -1.14
N THR A 101 13.97 22.71 -1.92
CA THR A 101 13.57 24.04 -1.42
C THR A 101 12.17 24.44 -1.87
N ASP A 102 11.61 23.73 -2.84
CA ASP A 102 10.29 23.96 -3.41
C ASP A 102 9.70 22.69 -4.03
N LEU A 103 8.48 22.78 -4.55
CA LEU A 103 7.81 21.65 -5.20
C LEU A 103 8.59 21.09 -6.39
N ALA A 104 9.15 21.96 -7.23
CA ALA A 104 9.83 21.55 -8.47
C ALA A 104 11.08 20.73 -8.16
N SER A 105 11.89 21.18 -7.19
CA SER A 105 13.09 20.48 -6.73
C SER A 105 12.77 19.20 -5.93
N ALA A 106 11.60 19.11 -5.28
CA ALA A 106 11.17 17.96 -4.50
C ALA A 106 10.70 16.79 -5.38
N VAL A 107 10.00 17.07 -6.49
CA VAL A 107 9.42 16.02 -7.35
C VAL A 107 10.44 14.98 -7.82
N PRO A 108 11.64 15.32 -8.32
CA PRO A 108 12.64 14.33 -8.70
C PRO A 108 13.03 13.38 -7.57
N PHE A 109 13.22 13.89 -6.34
CA PHE A 109 13.51 13.05 -5.18
C PHE A 109 12.36 12.10 -4.83
N ARG A 110 11.12 12.56 -4.96
CA ARG A 110 9.93 11.75 -4.69
C ARG A 110 9.76 10.65 -5.77
N VAL A 111 10.00 10.96 -7.05
CA VAL A 111 10.03 9.94 -8.12
C VAL A 111 11.14 8.93 -7.86
N ALA A 112 12.36 9.38 -7.52
CA ALA A 112 13.46 8.49 -7.19
C ALA A 112 13.16 7.62 -5.96
N THR A 113 12.49 8.16 -4.94
CA THR A 113 12.01 7.39 -3.78
C THR A 113 11.08 6.26 -4.23
N GLY A 114 10.10 6.56 -5.08
CA GLY A 114 9.18 5.55 -5.62
C GLY A 114 9.87 4.47 -6.44
N LEU A 115 10.76 4.87 -7.38
CA LEU A 115 11.58 3.94 -8.17
C LEU A 115 12.36 2.97 -7.28
N ALA A 116 12.97 3.48 -6.22
CA ALA A 116 13.77 2.69 -5.29
C ALA A 116 12.90 1.73 -4.44
N ILE A 117 11.74 2.17 -3.97
CA ILE A 117 10.78 1.35 -3.20
C ILE A 117 10.28 0.15 -4.00
N ALA A 118 10.21 0.23 -5.33
CA ALA A 118 9.89 -0.91 -6.18
C ALA A 118 10.86 -2.10 -5.97
N GLY A 119 12.11 -1.83 -5.59
CA GLY A 119 13.10 -2.85 -5.20
C GLY A 119 12.87 -3.47 -3.82
N ILE A 120 11.88 -3.02 -3.04
CA ILE A 120 11.65 -3.43 -1.65
C ILE A 120 10.51 -4.44 -1.56
N TYR A 121 9.26 -4.00 -1.71
CA TYR A 121 8.09 -4.83 -1.44
C TYR A 121 7.93 -6.01 -2.41
N PRO A 122 8.01 -5.84 -3.76
CA PRO A 122 7.94 -6.98 -4.68
C PRO A 122 9.07 -7.99 -4.48
N VAL A 123 10.25 -7.50 -4.11
CA VAL A 123 11.42 -8.35 -3.81
C VAL A 123 11.23 -9.10 -2.48
N GLY A 124 10.64 -8.46 -1.48
CA GLY A 124 10.25 -9.10 -0.22
C GLY A 124 9.24 -10.24 -0.43
N LEU A 125 8.23 -10.02 -1.31
CA LEU A 125 7.29 -11.08 -1.70
C LEU A 125 8.02 -12.26 -2.36
N LYS A 126 8.97 -11.99 -3.26
CA LYS A 126 9.76 -13.03 -3.92
C LYS A 126 10.61 -13.81 -2.90
N LEU A 127 11.27 -13.13 -1.96
CA LEU A 127 12.03 -13.79 -0.89
C LEU A 127 11.14 -14.78 -0.12
N LEU A 128 9.94 -14.35 0.30
CA LEU A 128 9.03 -15.20 1.05
C LEU A 128 8.46 -16.34 0.22
N ALA A 129 8.18 -16.13 -1.06
CA ALA A 129 7.70 -17.19 -1.96
C ALA A 129 8.67 -18.36 -2.03
N GLY A 130 9.97 -18.13 -1.87
CA GLY A 130 10.99 -19.18 -1.80
C GLY A 130 11.05 -19.96 -0.47
N TRP A 131 10.36 -19.47 0.59
CA TRP A 131 10.36 -20.09 1.91
C TRP A 131 9.05 -20.77 2.30
N PHE A 132 7.94 -20.43 1.62
CA PHE A 132 6.61 -20.93 1.98
C PHE A 132 5.98 -21.73 0.83
N ARG A 133 5.59 -22.96 1.08
CA ARG A 133 4.68 -23.77 0.23
C ARG A 133 3.29 -23.81 0.83
N ALA A 134 3.19 -24.16 2.11
CA ALA A 134 1.98 -24.01 2.89
C ALA A 134 1.90 -22.63 3.55
N GLU A 135 0.72 -22.22 4.00
CA GLU A 135 0.49 -20.98 4.75
C GLU A 135 0.93 -19.69 4.01
N ARG A 136 1.07 -19.75 2.67
CA ARG A 136 1.42 -18.59 1.83
C ARG A 136 0.50 -17.40 2.03
N GLY A 137 -0.80 -17.65 2.19
CA GLY A 137 -1.79 -16.59 2.44
C GLY A 137 -1.48 -15.80 3.70
N LEU A 138 -1.14 -16.50 4.80
CA LEU A 138 -0.74 -15.86 6.06
C LEU A 138 0.58 -15.11 5.90
N ALA A 139 1.60 -15.71 5.28
CA ALA A 139 2.90 -15.06 5.06
C ALA A 139 2.77 -13.76 4.23
N ILE A 140 1.98 -13.78 3.16
CA ILE A 140 1.67 -12.61 2.34
C ILE A 140 0.88 -11.59 3.16
N GLY A 141 -0.12 -12.02 3.93
CA GLY A 141 -0.91 -11.16 4.80
C GLY A 141 -0.04 -10.41 5.82
N VAL A 142 0.92 -11.10 6.45
CA VAL A 142 1.88 -10.50 7.37
C VAL A 142 2.78 -9.48 6.64
N LEU A 143 3.25 -9.79 5.43
CA LEU A 143 4.10 -8.88 4.68
C LEU A 143 3.34 -7.63 4.21
N VAL A 144 2.10 -7.77 3.73
CA VAL A 144 1.23 -6.64 3.37
C VAL A 144 0.88 -5.82 4.61
N GLY A 145 0.65 -6.48 5.75
CA GLY A 145 0.48 -5.83 7.04
C GLY A 145 1.71 -5.01 7.45
N ALA A 146 2.91 -5.56 7.26
CA ALA A 146 4.16 -4.86 7.52
C ALA A 146 4.35 -3.65 6.61
N LEU A 147 4.03 -3.77 5.30
CA LEU A 147 3.98 -2.64 4.37
C LEU A 147 3.02 -1.55 4.85
N THR A 148 1.82 -1.94 5.30
CA THR A 148 0.79 -1.03 5.78
C THR A 148 1.24 -0.25 7.02
N VAL A 149 1.76 -0.94 8.03
CA VAL A 149 2.31 -0.31 9.25
C VAL A 149 3.52 0.56 8.93
N GLY A 150 4.39 0.10 8.03
CA GLY A 150 5.56 0.86 7.55
C GLY A 150 5.17 2.15 6.83
N SER A 151 4.13 2.09 5.99
CA SER A 151 3.57 3.28 5.33
C SER A 151 2.94 4.26 6.32
N ALA A 152 2.45 3.78 7.45
CA ALA A 152 1.93 4.61 8.55
C ALA A 152 3.05 5.20 9.43
N LEU A 153 4.23 4.59 9.48
CA LEU A 153 5.31 4.95 10.42
C LEU A 153 5.68 6.46 10.40
N PRO A 154 5.68 7.17 9.26
CA PRO A 154 5.96 8.61 9.25
C PRO A 154 4.98 9.44 10.10
N TYR A 155 3.74 9.02 10.23
CA TYR A 155 2.76 9.72 11.06
C TYR A 155 3.08 9.57 12.56
N LEU A 156 3.57 8.39 12.99
CA LEU A 156 4.08 8.20 14.36
C LEU A 156 5.34 9.03 14.61
N LEU A 157 6.29 9.01 13.66
CA LEU A 157 7.50 9.82 13.73
C LEU A 157 7.15 11.32 13.80
N ARG A 158 6.13 11.76 13.07
CA ARG A 158 5.63 13.14 13.13
C ARG A 158 5.02 13.47 14.49
N ALA A 159 4.18 12.58 15.05
CA ALA A 159 3.60 12.79 16.37
C ALA A 159 4.68 12.98 17.45
N VAL A 160 5.70 12.11 17.44
CA VAL A 160 6.87 12.22 18.35
C VAL A 160 7.66 13.50 18.07
N GLY A 161 7.92 13.82 16.79
CA GLY A 161 8.66 15.03 16.42
C GLY A 161 7.96 16.30 16.88
N VAL A 162 6.63 16.41 16.70
CA VAL A 162 5.83 17.56 17.17
C VAL A 162 5.89 17.69 18.69
N SER A 163 5.73 16.59 19.44
CA SER A 163 5.78 16.62 20.91
C SER A 163 7.14 17.06 21.45
N GLN A 164 8.20 16.90 20.65
CA GLN A 164 9.57 17.32 20.99
C GLN A 164 9.97 18.68 20.39
N GLY A 165 9.05 19.36 19.68
CA GLY A 165 9.33 20.62 19.02
C GLY A 165 10.28 20.52 17.82
N LEU A 166 10.40 19.35 17.19
CA LEU A 166 11.29 19.13 16.06
C LEU A 166 10.68 19.62 14.74
N ASP A 167 11.54 20.14 13.87
CA ASP A 167 11.17 20.49 12.50
C ASP A 167 10.69 19.26 11.70
N TRP A 168 9.88 19.51 10.66
CA TRP A 168 9.35 18.46 9.80
C TRP A 168 10.43 17.64 9.09
N ARG A 169 11.60 18.24 8.83
CA ARG A 169 12.77 17.55 8.25
C ARG A 169 13.25 16.40 9.12
N ALA A 170 13.14 16.51 10.44
CA ALA A 170 13.47 15.43 11.37
C ALA A 170 12.58 14.21 11.16
N THR A 171 11.28 14.41 10.89
CA THR A 171 10.33 13.32 10.57
C THR A 171 10.76 12.57 9.30
N VAL A 172 11.08 13.31 8.23
CA VAL A 172 11.48 12.73 6.94
C VAL A 172 12.85 12.06 7.04
N GLY A 173 13.80 12.69 7.75
CA GLY A 173 15.12 12.12 8.03
C GLY A 173 15.04 10.83 8.84
N SER A 174 14.18 10.78 9.87
CA SER A 174 13.93 9.56 10.65
C SER A 174 13.31 8.44 9.81
N ALA A 175 12.39 8.77 8.89
CA ALA A 175 11.85 7.81 7.94
C ALA A 175 12.94 7.27 6.98
N SER A 176 13.88 8.12 6.58
CA SER A 176 15.04 7.70 5.76
C SER A 176 15.98 6.78 6.55
N ALA A 177 16.26 7.10 7.81
CA ALA A 177 17.07 6.25 8.69
C ALA A 177 16.40 4.88 8.92
N ALA A 178 15.08 4.86 9.14
CA ALA A 178 14.33 3.62 9.26
C ALA A 178 14.47 2.76 7.99
N ALA A 179 14.34 3.36 6.80
CA ALA A 179 14.50 2.62 5.54
C ALA A 179 15.90 2.02 5.39
N LEU A 180 16.94 2.77 5.73
CA LEU A 180 18.31 2.27 5.73
C LEU A 180 18.48 1.07 6.67
N LEU A 181 17.97 1.17 7.91
CA LEU A 181 18.02 0.09 8.89
C LEU A 181 17.27 -1.16 8.40
N GLY A 182 16.10 -0.99 7.79
CA GLY A 182 15.35 -2.09 7.19
C GLY A 182 16.12 -2.80 6.07
N GLY A 183 16.78 -2.04 5.20
CA GLY A 183 17.66 -2.57 4.16
C GLY A 183 18.83 -3.35 4.70
N LEU A 184 19.53 -2.80 5.69
CA LEU A 184 20.67 -3.46 6.36
C LEU A 184 20.26 -4.75 7.07
N LEU A 185 19.11 -4.75 7.74
CA LEU A 185 18.57 -5.93 8.41
C LEU A 185 18.35 -7.08 7.41
N VAL A 186 17.66 -6.82 6.30
CA VAL A 186 17.39 -7.84 5.28
C VAL A 186 18.70 -8.29 4.61
N PHE A 187 19.61 -7.39 4.31
CA PHE A 187 20.90 -7.73 3.73
C PHE A 187 21.70 -8.69 4.62
N ALA A 188 21.76 -8.41 5.93
CA ALA A 188 22.57 -9.17 6.87
C ALA A 188 21.93 -10.51 7.28
N ALA A 189 20.58 -10.57 7.39
CA ALA A 189 19.91 -11.68 8.06
C ALA A 189 18.99 -12.51 7.16
N ALA A 190 18.60 -12.03 5.97
CA ALA A 190 17.77 -12.79 5.04
C ALA A 190 18.61 -13.66 4.11
N SER A 191 18.10 -14.83 3.78
CA SER A 191 18.71 -15.79 2.87
C SER A 191 17.74 -16.25 1.80
N ARG A 192 18.27 -16.86 0.74
CA ARG A 192 17.49 -17.48 -0.33
C ARG A 192 16.77 -18.70 0.20
N GLY A 193 15.49 -18.84 -0.15
CA GLY A 193 14.68 -19.97 0.24
C GLY A 193 14.98 -21.23 -0.59
N PRO A 194 14.68 -22.43 -0.05
CA PRO A 194 14.93 -23.70 -0.74
C PRO A 194 14.09 -23.89 -2.01
N TRP A 195 12.95 -23.17 -2.12
CA TRP A 195 12.04 -23.27 -3.28
C TRP A 195 12.05 -22.02 -4.16
N ASP A 196 13.12 -21.20 -4.08
CA ASP A 196 13.23 -20.03 -4.93
C ASP A 196 13.40 -20.45 -6.40
N ALA A 197 12.50 -19.98 -7.25
CA ALA A 197 12.47 -20.26 -8.66
C ALA A 197 12.47 -18.97 -9.49
N PRO A 198 13.10 -18.96 -10.68
CA PRO A 198 13.03 -17.83 -11.60
C PRO A 198 11.59 -17.55 -12.02
N ALA A 199 11.20 -16.29 -12.08
CA ALA A 199 9.93 -15.87 -12.63
C ALA A 199 10.04 -15.70 -14.15
N PRO A 200 8.99 -16.00 -14.93
CA PRO A 200 8.94 -15.66 -16.35
C PRO A 200 9.12 -14.14 -16.55
N ARG A 201 9.90 -13.77 -17.58
CA ARG A 201 10.05 -12.34 -17.94
C ARG A 201 8.70 -11.73 -18.31
N PHE A 202 8.52 -10.47 -17.95
CA PHE A 202 7.35 -9.72 -18.34
C PHE A 202 7.20 -9.65 -19.85
N SER A 203 5.99 -9.89 -20.33
CA SER A 203 5.59 -9.67 -21.72
C SER A 203 4.23 -8.98 -21.73
N LEU A 204 4.15 -7.84 -22.41
CA LEU A 204 2.89 -7.11 -22.57
C LEU A 204 1.86 -7.91 -23.38
N GLU A 205 2.32 -8.71 -24.35
CA GLU A 205 1.45 -9.59 -25.14
C GLU A 205 0.84 -10.68 -24.24
N ILE A 206 1.66 -11.31 -23.39
CA ILE A 206 1.20 -12.29 -22.39
C ILE A 206 0.22 -11.64 -21.41
N ALA A 207 0.53 -10.45 -20.88
CA ALA A 207 -0.35 -9.73 -19.98
C ALA A 207 -1.70 -9.40 -20.64
N ARG A 208 -1.68 -8.93 -21.90
CA ARG A 208 -2.91 -8.68 -22.68
C ARG A 208 -3.71 -9.95 -22.96
N SER A 209 -3.04 -11.07 -23.22
CA SER A 209 -3.72 -12.37 -23.42
C SER A 209 -4.46 -12.79 -22.14
N ALA A 210 -3.85 -12.65 -20.97
CA ALA A 210 -4.49 -12.93 -19.69
C ALA A 210 -5.75 -12.06 -19.47
N LEU A 211 -5.72 -10.79 -19.88
CA LEU A 211 -6.87 -9.89 -19.80
C LEU A 211 -8.01 -10.22 -20.77
N ARG A 212 -7.82 -11.13 -21.74
CA ARG A 212 -8.90 -11.64 -22.56
C ARG A 212 -9.83 -12.57 -21.76
N GLU A 213 -9.33 -13.22 -20.73
CA GLU A 213 -10.11 -14.05 -19.84
C GLU A 213 -11.10 -13.22 -19.00
N PRO A 214 -12.42 -13.44 -19.13
CA PRO A 214 -13.40 -12.61 -18.41
C PRO A 214 -13.26 -12.64 -16.90
N ALA A 215 -12.87 -13.79 -16.32
CA ALA A 215 -12.65 -13.92 -14.89
C ALA A 215 -11.47 -13.08 -14.41
N VAL A 216 -10.36 -13.07 -15.17
CA VAL A 216 -9.19 -12.23 -14.89
C VAL A 216 -9.53 -10.75 -14.97
N ARG A 217 -10.34 -10.34 -15.98
CA ARG A 217 -10.81 -8.94 -16.08
C ARG A 217 -11.63 -8.52 -14.87
N LEU A 218 -12.54 -9.38 -14.41
CA LEU A 218 -13.37 -9.08 -13.24
C LEU A 218 -12.54 -8.97 -11.96
N ALA A 219 -11.55 -9.86 -11.76
CA ALA A 219 -10.61 -9.75 -10.66
C ALA A 219 -9.78 -8.44 -10.72
N ASN A 220 -9.35 -8.04 -11.93
CA ASN A 220 -8.65 -6.76 -12.12
C ASN A 220 -9.56 -5.54 -11.88
N LEU A 221 -10.84 -5.58 -12.28
CA LEU A 221 -11.79 -4.51 -11.97
C LEU A 221 -12.03 -4.40 -10.45
N GLY A 222 -12.09 -5.53 -9.74
CA GLY A 222 -12.12 -5.54 -8.28
C GLY A 222 -10.90 -4.84 -7.68
N TYR A 223 -9.70 -5.22 -8.16
CA TYR A 223 -8.45 -4.59 -7.74
C TYR A 223 -8.41 -3.08 -8.03
N LEU A 224 -8.82 -2.66 -9.22
CA LEU A 224 -8.87 -1.22 -9.56
C LEU A 224 -9.86 -0.46 -8.68
N GLY A 225 -11.00 -1.08 -8.33
CA GLY A 225 -11.95 -0.51 -7.36
C GLY A 225 -11.34 -0.32 -5.97
N HIS A 226 -10.59 -1.31 -5.48
CA HIS A 226 -9.83 -1.22 -4.25
C HIS A 226 -8.73 -0.14 -4.32
N MET A 227 -7.94 -0.10 -5.40
CA MET A 227 -6.87 0.90 -5.56
C MET A 227 -7.39 2.33 -5.72
N TRP A 228 -8.61 2.51 -6.21
CA TRP A 228 -9.28 3.82 -6.27
C TRP A 228 -9.41 4.44 -4.88
N GLU A 229 -9.67 3.66 -3.86
CA GLU A 229 -9.90 4.12 -2.49
C GLU A 229 -8.60 4.16 -1.66
N LEU A 230 -7.81 3.08 -1.67
CA LEU A 230 -6.77 2.80 -0.68
C LEU A 230 -5.75 3.92 -0.51
N TYR A 231 -5.02 4.26 -1.56
CA TYR A 231 -3.91 5.23 -1.45
C TYR A 231 -4.40 6.67 -1.33
N ALA A 232 -5.59 6.97 -1.84
CA ALA A 232 -6.24 8.25 -1.60
C ALA A 232 -6.65 8.39 -0.13
N MET A 233 -7.20 7.34 0.47
CA MET A 233 -7.49 7.31 1.92
C MET A 233 -6.21 7.54 2.73
N TRP A 234 -5.13 6.82 2.46
CA TRP A 234 -3.86 6.98 3.19
C TRP A 234 -3.24 8.38 3.03
N THR A 235 -3.45 9.01 1.88
CA THR A 235 -2.95 10.37 1.61
C THR A 235 -3.75 11.43 2.35
N TRP A 236 -5.09 11.30 2.37
CA TRP A 236 -5.98 12.38 2.78
C TRP A 236 -6.52 12.26 4.20
N VAL A 237 -6.57 11.05 4.80
CA VAL A 237 -7.05 10.85 6.18
C VAL A 237 -6.26 11.65 7.20
N PRO A 238 -4.92 11.81 7.12
CA PRO A 238 -4.20 12.65 8.09
C PRO A 238 -4.64 14.10 8.08
N LEU A 239 -4.86 14.68 6.89
CA LEU A 239 -5.36 16.05 6.74
C LEU A 239 -6.82 16.18 7.21
N PHE A 240 -7.65 15.18 6.85
CA PHE A 240 -9.03 15.09 7.33
C PHE A 240 -9.10 15.06 8.85
N LEU A 241 -8.31 14.22 9.51
CA LEU A 241 -8.30 14.12 10.98
C LEU A 241 -7.85 15.45 11.62
N GLY A 242 -6.79 16.07 11.08
CA GLY A 242 -6.34 17.38 11.56
C GLY A 242 -7.43 18.46 11.45
N ALA A 243 -8.07 18.57 10.29
CA ALA A 243 -9.15 19.51 10.04
C ALA A 243 -10.40 19.21 10.88
N SER A 244 -10.78 17.92 11.00
CA SER A 244 -11.93 17.49 11.80
C SER A 244 -11.73 17.77 13.29
N PHE A 245 -10.53 17.50 13.82
CA PHE A 245 -10.19 17.79 15.22
C PHE A 245 -10.19 19.29 15.49
N ALA A 246 -9.65 20.10 14.58
CA ALA A 246 -9.70 21.55 14.71
C ALA A 246 -11.15 22.07 14.72
N ALA A 247 -12.02 21.55 13.86
CA ALA A 247 -13.45 21.89 13.84
C ALA A 247 -14.17 21.46 15.13
N ALA A 248 -13.70 20.42 15.81
CA ALA A 248 -14.21 19.96 17.11
C ALA A 248 -13.58 20.69 18.32
N GLY A 249 -12.70 21.70 18.09
CA GLY A 249 -12.00 22.43 19.15
C GLY A 249 -10.78 21.71 19.75
N ALA A 250 -10.28 20.65 19.09
CA ALA A 250 -9.14 19.84 19.53
C ALA A 250 -7.98 19.96 18.53
N SER A 251 -7.21 21.04 18.57
CA SER A 251 -6.23 21.41 17.54
C SER A 251 -4.80 20.93 17.81
N ASP A 252 -4.59 19.83 18.56
CA ASP A 252 -3.24 19.30 18.81
C ASP A 252 -2.71 18.48 17.61
N PRO A 253 -1.65 18.97 16.91
CA PRO A 253 -1.10 18.26 15.74
C PRO A 253 -0.44 16.92 16.07
N ALA A 254 0.08 16.74 17.31
CA ALA A 254 0.67 15.46 17.72
C ALA A 254 -0.41 14.39 17.85
N THR A 255 -1.54 14.72 18.48
CA THR A 255 -2.71 13.83 18.59
C THR A 255 -3.28 13.48 17.22
N ALA A 256 -3.43 14.44 16.31
CA ALA A 256 -3.92 14.19 14.95
C ALA A 256 -2.97 13.23 14.17
N SER A 257 -1.65 13.42 14.30
CA SER A 257 -0.66 12.56 13.66
C SER A 257 -0.65 11.14 14.26
N ALA A 258 -0.78 11.02 15.59
CA ALA A 258 -0.90 9.72 16.26
C ALA A 258 -2.18 8.98 15.85
N ALA A 259 -3.30 9.69 15.72
CA ALA A 259 -4.55 9.13 15.20
C ALA A 259 -4.40 8.66 13.76
N ALA A 260 -3.75 9.44 12.89
CA ALA A 260 -3.46 9.03 11.52
C ALA A 260 -2.61 7.76 11.45
N PHE A 261 -1.58 7.66 12.30
CA PHE A 261 -0.81 6.42 12.45
C PHE A 261 -1.71 5.25 12.84
N ALA A 262 -2.52 5.40 13.89
CA ALA A 262 -3.40 4.33 14.38
C ALA A 262 -4.38 3.86 13.30
N VAL A 263 -4.96 4.79 12.54
CA VAL A 263 -5.91 4.52 11.46
C VAL A 263 -5.24 3.74 10.32
N VAL A 264 -4.12 4.20 9.80
CA VAL A 264 -3.46 3.51 8.69
C VAL A 264 -2.83 2.19 9.15
N ALA A 265 -2.15 2.17 10.30
CA ALA A 265 -1.51 0.98 10.84
C ALA A 265 -2.50 -0.14 11.21
N SER A 266 -3.75 0.21 11.59
CA SER A 266 -4.80 -0.77 11.88
C SER A 266 -5.11 -1.69 10.69
N GLY A 267 -4.85 -1.23 9.47
CA GLY A 267 -4.94 -2.05 8.26
C GLY A 267 -4.03 -3.27 8.27
N GLY A 268 -2.92 -3.23 9.02
CA GLY A 268 -2.07 -4.39 9.23
C GLY A 268 -2.82 -5.57 9.86
N ILE A 269 -3.73 -5.29 10.80
CA ILE A 269 -4.61 -6.32 11.40
C ILE A 269 -5.53 -6.91 10.32
N GLY A 270 -6.15 -6.05 9.49
CA GLY A 270 -6.99 -6.48 8.38
C GLY A 270 -6.25 -7.42 7.42
N CYS A 271 -5.01 -7.08 7.04
CA CYS A 271 -4.19 -7.90 6.16
C CYS A 271 -3.89 -9.29 6.72
N VAL A 272 -3.50 -9.38 8.00
CA VAL A 272 -3.19 -10.66 8.65
C VAL A 272 -4.45 -11.52 8.78
N LEU A 273 -5.57 -10.96 9.22
CA LEU A 273 -6.85 -11.67 9.32
C LEU A 273 -7.32 -12.16 7.95
N ALA A 274 -7.30 -11.29 6.94
CA ALA A 274 -7.66 -11.67 5.58
C ALA A 274 -6.76 -12.77 5.03
N GLY A 275 -5.44 -12.68 5.23
CA GLY A 275 -4.49 -13.72 4.83
C GLY A 275 -4.74 -15.07 5.50
N ALA A 276 -5.18 -15.06 6.77
CA ALA A 276 -5.49 -16.28 7.52
C ALA A 276 -6.82 -16.94 7.13
N PHE A 277 -7.82 -16.14 6.75
CA PHE A 277 -9.19 -16.63 6.56
C PHE A 277 -9.66 -16.69 5.11
N ALA A 278 -8.93 -16.06 4.15
CA ALA A 278 -9.36 -15.95 2.76
C ALA A 278 -9.63 -17.29 2.07
N ASP A 279 -8.82 -18.32 2.36
CA ASP A 279 -8.99 -19.65 1.76
C ASP A 279 -10.23 -20.37 2.31
N ARG A 280 -10.69 -20.01 3.51
CA ARG A 280 -11.91 -20.59 4.13
C ARG A 280 -13.17 -19.86 3.73
N LEU A 281 -13.13 -18.53 3.73
CA LEU A 281 -14.29 -17.68 3.43
C LEU A 281 -14.56 -17.54 1.92
N GLY A 282 -13.53 -17.82 1.13
CA GLY A 282 -13.54 -17.54 -0.31
C GLY A 282 -13.12 -16.12 -0.63
N ARG A 283 -12.35 -15.96 -1.72
CA ARG A 283 -11.76 -14.68 -2.08
C ARG A 283 -12.80 -13.62 -2.43
N THR A 284 -13.84 -13.99 -3.16
CA THR A 284 -14.90 -13.05 -3.55
C THR A 284 -15.74 -12.61 -2.35
N THR A 285 -16.04 -13.50 -1.42
CA THR A 285 -16.79 -13.19 -0.20
C THR A 285 -16.03 -12.18 0.65
N LEU A 286 -14.75 -12.45 0.90
CA LEU A 286 -13.90 -11.59 1.71
C LEU A 286 -13.74 -10.21 1.08
N THR A 287 -13.43 -10.13 -0.23
CA THR A 287 -13.22 -8.86 -0.91
C THR A 287 -14.50 -8.04 -0.99
N ILE A 288 -15.65 -8.64 -1.24
CA ILE A 288 -16.96 -7.96 -1.22
C ILE A 288 -17.25 -7.39 0.17
N ALA A 289 -17.06 -8.20 1.23
CA ALA A 289 -17.30 -7.75 2.60
C ALA A 289 -16.36 -6.60 3.01
N ALA A 290 -15.06 -6.73 2.73
CA ALA A 290 -14.07 -5.69 3.02
C ALA A 290 -14.41 -4.38 2.31
N MET A 291 -14.69 -4.42 0.99
CA MET A 291 -15.08 -3.24 0.20
C MET A 291 -16.42 -2.64 0.64
N ALA A 292 -17.39 -3.46 1.04
CA ALA A 292 -18.66 -2.95 1.55
C ALA A 292 -18.49 -2.16 2.85
N VAL A 293 -17.68 -2.69 3.78
CA VAL A 293 -17.39 -2.01 5.05
C VAL A 293 -16.51 -0.79 4.80
N SER A 294 -15.46 -0.87 3.96
CA SER A 294 -14.57 0.27 3.71
C SER A 294 -15.30 1.43 3.04
N GLY A 295 -16.05 1.18 1.95
CA GLY A 295 -16.81 2.21 1.26
C GLY A 295 -17.89 2.85 2.14
N SER A 296 -18.57 2.05 2.99
CA SER A 296 -19.52 2.59 3.98
C SER A 296 -18.82 3.44 5.04
N SER A 297 -17.62 3.01 5.49
CA SER A 297 -16.81 3.76 6.45
C SER A 297 -16.29 5.07 5.86
N ALA A 298 -15.93 5.09 4.57
CA ALA A 298 -15.55 6.32 3.87
C ALA A 298 -16.68 7.35 3.93
N ILE A 299 -17.91 6.94 3.58
CA ILE A 299 -19.08 7.82 3.65
C ILE A 299 -19.32 8.27 5.10
N ALA A 300 -19.32 7.34 6.06
CA ALA A 300 -19.54 7.64 7.47
C ALA A 300 -18.48 8.62 8.03
N ALA A 301 -17.20 8.46 7.65
CA ALA A 301 -16.12 9.37 8.04
C ALA A 301 -16.38 10.81 7.53
N GLY A 302 -16.83 10.97 6.29
CA GLY A 302 -17.21 12.28 5.75
C GLY A 302 -18.33 12.97 6.56
N PHE A 303 -19.31 12.20 7.03
CA PHE A 303 -20.38 12.74 7.90
C PHE A 303 -19.92 12.98 9.34
N ALA A 304 -18.86 12.32 9.80
CA ALA A 304 -18.28 12.51 11.13
C ALA A 304 -17.31 13.70 11.22
N PHE A 305 -17.13 14.51 10.17
CA PHE A 305 -16.29 15.72 10.21
C PHE A 305 -16.78 16.67 11.30
N GLY A 306 -15.85 17.11 12.16
CA GLY A 306 -16.15 18.00 13.30
C GLY A 306 -16.88 17.33 14.47
N ALA A 307 -17.14 16.04 14.40
CA ALA A 307 -17.65 15.27 15.53
C ALA A 307 -16.57 15.09 16.61
N VAL A 308 -16.98 14.55 17.77
CA VAL A 308 -16.04 14.21 18.85
C VAL A 308 -14.89 13.38 18.29
N PRO A 309 -13.60 13.73 18.52
CA PRO A 309 -12.43 13.05 17.93
C PRO A 309 -12.45 11.53 18.08
N ALA A 310 -12.89 11.00 19.22
CA ALA A 310 -12.98 9.56 19.47
C ALA A 310 -13.92 8.85 18.47
N LEU A 311 -15.05 9.45 18.11
CA LEU A 311 -16.00 8.90 17.13
C LEU A 311 -15.39 8.91 15.72
N THR A 312 -14.80 10.04 15.34
CA THR A 312 -14.14 10.17 14.02
C THR A 312 -13.02 9.15 13.86
N VAL A 313 -12.18 8.97 14.90
CA VAL A 313 -11.10 7.97 14.90
C VAL A 313 -11.65 6.56 14.87
N ALA A 314 -12.70 6.24 15.64
CA ALA A 314 -13.29 4.90 15.64
C ALA A 314 -13.80 4.50 14.25
N ILE A 315 -14.51 5.39 13.55
CA ILE A 315 -14.97 5.16 12.18
C ILE A 315 -13.76 5.00 11.23
N ALA A 316 -12.77 5.89 11.35
CA ALA A 316 -11.58 5.84 10.50
C ALA A 316 -10.73 4.58 10.75
N ILE A 317 -10.67 4.02 11.98
CA ILE A 317 -10.01 2.73 12.27
C ILE A 317 -10.73 1.58 11.57
N VAL A 318 -12.07 1.53 11.61
CA VAL A 318 -12.83 0.51 10.87
C VAL A 318 -12.52 0.61 9.38
N TRP A 319 -12.46 1.82 8.85
CA TRP A 319 -12.04 2.07 7.47
C TRP A 319 -10.61 1.59 7.23
N GLY A 320 -9.66 1.95 8.08
CA GLY A 320 -8.26 1.54 7.99
C GLY A 320 -8.05 0.03 7.97
N VAL A 321 -8.76 -0.71 8.85
CA VAL A 321 -8.73 -2.19 8.90
C VAL A 321 -9.24 -2.79 7.60
N THR A 322 -10.32 -2.25 7.04
CA THR A 322 -11.05 -2.89 5.93
C THR A 322 -10.57 -2.48 4.56
N VAL A 323 -10.06 -1.24 4.40
CA VAL A 323 -9.62 -0.71 3.10
C VAL A 323 -8.45 -1.46 2.46
N VAL A 324 -7.66 -2.19 3.24
CA VAL A 324 -6.48 -2.92 2.76
C VAL A 324 -6.59 -4.42 2.96
N ALA A 325 -7.58 -4.90 3.69
CA ALA A 325 -7.75 -6.32 4.01
C ALA A 325 -7.89 -7.21 2.77
N ASP A 326 -8.49 -6.70 1.72
CA ASP A 326 -8.72 -7.41 0.45
C ASP A 326 -7.54 -7.32 -0.53
N SER A 327 -6.54 -6.49 -0.28
CA SER A 327 -5.45 -6.16 -1.22
C SER A 327 -4.75 -7.40 -1.80
N ALA A 328 -4.32 -8.33 -0.94
CA ALA A 328 -3.64 -9.54 -1.36
C ALA A 328 -4.56 -10.51 -2.14
N GLN A 329 -5.87 -10.44 -1.90
CA GLN A 329 -6.83 -11.39 -2.47
C GLN A 329 -7.04 -11.18 -3.96
N PHE A 330 -6.98 -9.93 -4.45
CA PHE A 330 -7.09 -9.65 -5.88
C PHE A 330 -5.91 -10.20 -6.68
N SER A 331 -4.69 -10.02 -6.17
CA SER A 331 -3.49 -10.56 -6.83
C SER A 331 -3.48 -12.09 -6.78
N THR A 332 -3.93 -12.69 -5.69
CA THR A 332 -4.07 -14.14 -5.59
C THR A 332 -5.14 -14.66 -6.55
N ALA A 333 -6.31 -13.99 -6.63
CA ALA A 333 -7.36 -14.35 -7.58
C ALA A 333 -6.86 -14.32 -9.03
N VAL A 334 -6.13 -13.27 -9.42
CA VAL A 334 -5.50 -13.21 -10.76
C VAL A 334 -4.52 -14.36 -10.97
N SER A 335 -3.71 -14.70 -9.98
CA SER A 335 -2.76 -15.82 -10.08
C SER A 335 -3.45 -17.16 -10.26
N GLU A 336 -4.61 -17.38 -9.63
CA GLU A 336 -5.39 -18.62 -9.71
C GLU A 336 -6.24 -18.72 -10.98
N LEU A 337 -6.66 -17.56 -11.54
CA LEU A 337 -7.52 -17.48 -12.71
C LEU A 337 -6.76 -17.37 -14.03
N ALA A 338 -5.56 -16.82 -14.00
CA ALA A 338 -4.75 -16.59 -15.21
C ALA A 338 -4.37 -17.94 -15.88
N PRO A 339 -4.28 -17.97 -17.22
CA PRO A 339 -3.76 -19.13 -17.93
C PRO A 339 -2.32 -19.46 -17.49
N ALA A 340 -1.96 -20.75 -17.61
CA ALA A 340 -0.62 -21.20 -17.21
C ALA A 340 0.50 -20.37 -17.87
N GLY A 341 1.46 -19.95 -17.05
CA GLY A 341 2.61 -19.15 -17.52
C GLY A 341 2.32 -17.63 -17.71
N THR A 342 1.08 -17.16 -17.53
CA THR A 342 0.74 -15.74 -17.78
C THR A 342 0.61 -14.91 -16.49
N ALA A 343 0.48 -15.53 -15.34
CA ALA A 343 0.20 -14.85 -14.07
C ALA A 343 1.19 -13.73 -13.71
N GLY A 344 2.50 -13.95 -13.87
CA GLY A 344 3.51 -12.95 -13.55
C GLY A 344 3.36 -11.65 -14.36
N SER A 345 3.15 -11.78 -15.67
CA SER A 345 2.92 -10.59 -16.53
C SER A 345 1.57 -9.92 -16.25
N ALA A 346 0.53 -10.70 -15.95
CA ALA A 346 -0.79 -10.17 -15.59
C ALA A 346 -0.72 -9.36 -14.28
N LEU A 347 -0.01 -9.86 -13.25
CA LEU A 347 0.18 -9.18 -11.97
C LEU A 347 1.00 -7.91 -12.10
N ALA A 348 2.07 -7.92 -12.90
CA ALA A 348 2.87 -6.72 -13.13
C ALA A 348 2.04 -5.61 -13.80
N LEU A 349 1.21 -5.96 -14.79
CA LEU A 349 0.31 -5.01 -15.44
C LEU A 349 -0.80 -4.54 -14.49
N GLN A 350 -1.40 -5.46 -13.71
CA GLN A 350 -2.38 -5.13 -12.66
C GLN A 350 -1.81 -4.07 -11.71
N MET A 351 -0.62 -4.32 -11.17
CA MET A 351 0.04 -3.42 -10.23
C MET A 351 0.32 -2.05 -10.87
N ALA A 352 0.89 -2.00 -12.06
CA ALA A 352 1.19 -0.74 -12.75
C ALA A 352 -0.08 0.09 -12.99
N LEU A 353 -1.15 -0.52 -13.49
CA LEU A 353 -2.42 0.17 -13.73
C LEU A 353 -3.06 0.64 -12.41
N GLY A 354 -3.01 -0.17 -11.36
CA GLY A 354 -3.53 0.20 -10.05
C GLY A 354 -2.83 1.42 -9.47
N PHE A 355 -1.50 1.43 -9.48
CA PHE A 355 -0.73 2.58 -8.94
C PHE A 355 -0.91 3.84 -9.77
N LEU A 356 -1.02 3.75 -11.09
CA LEU A 356 -1.36 4.92 -11.92
C LEU A 356 -2.77 5.45 -11.62
N LEU A 357 -3.73 4.56 -11.39
CA LEU A 357 -5.11 4.93 -11.03
C LEU A 357 -5.15 5.67 -9.69
N THR A 358 -4.32 5.27 -8.70
CA THR A 358 -4.26 5.98 -7.41
C THR A 358 -3.85 7.43 -7.56
N GLY A 359 -3.00 7.75 -8.53
CA GLY A 359 -2.64 9.13 -8.84
C GLY A 359 -3.84 9.97 -9.25
N LEU A 360 -4.76 9.41 -10.05
CA LEU A 360 -5.99 10.10 -10.47
C LEU A 360 -6.92 10.38 -9.28
N THR A 361 -7.08 9.42 -8.37
CA THR A 361 -7.97 9.60 -7.21
C THR A 361 -7.40 10.55 -6.18
N ILE A 362 -6.09 10.48 -5.92
CA ILE A 362 -5.41 11.42 -5.05
C ILE A 362 -5.56 12.86 -5.60
N LEU A 363 -5.39 13.03 -6.92
CA LEU A 363 -5.55 14.31 -7.59
C LEU A 363 -7.00 14.79 -7.56
N ALA A 364 -7.97 13.89 -7.79
CA ALA A 364 -9.38 14.24 -7.79
C ALA A 364 -9.84 14.79 -6.43
N VAL A 365 -9.40 14.20 -5.31
CA VAL A 365 -9.67 14.75 -3.98
C VAL A 365 -8.98 16.12 -3.79
N GLY A 366 -7.74 16.28 -4.27
CA GLY A 366 -7.06 17.59 -4.26
C GLY A 366 -7.80 18.66 -5.05
N TRP A 367 -8.41 18.30 -6.18
CA TRP A 367 -9.24 19.20 -6.98
C TRP A 367 -10.51 19.64 -6.27
N LEU A 368 -11.12 18.77 -5.48
CA LEU A 368 -12.30 19.10 -4.67
C LEU A 368 -11.97 20.09 -3.55
N ASP A 369 -10.71 20.16 -3.15
CA ASP A 369 -10.21 21.07 -2.11
C ASP A 369 -11.09 21.04 -0.84
N PRO A 370 -11.18 19.89 -0.15
CA PRO A 370 -12.13 19.71 0.93
C PRO A 370 -11.71 20.51 2.17
N GLY A 371 -12.06 21.82 2.18
CA GLY A 371 -11.74 22.73 3.30
C GLY A 371 -12.68 22.59 4.49
N ASP A 372 -13.88 22.06 4.28
CA ASP A 372 -14.94 21.94 5.29
C ASP A 372 -15.64 20.58 5.28
N GLY A 373 -16.63 20.42 6.18
CA GLY A 373 -17.37 19.16 6.29
C GLY A 373 -18.13 18.77 5.02
N SER A 374 -18.58 19.72 4.20
CA SER A 374 -19.28 19.44 2.95
C SER A 374 -18.31 18.93 1.89
N GLY A 375 -17.12 19.54 1.78
CA GLY A 375 -16.04 19.10 0.90
C GLY A 375 -15.56 17.68 1.24
N TRP A 376 -15.35 17.37 2.51
CA TRP A 376 -14.96 16.03 2.95
C TRP A 376 -16.01 14.96 2.69
N ARG A 377 -17.31 15.28 2.82
CA ARG A 377 -18.41 14.37 2.46
C ARG A 377 -18.35 14.01 0.97
N ILE A 378 -18.18 15.00 0.10
CA ILE A 378 -18.08 14.79 -1.35
C ILE A 378 -16.83 14.00 -1.69
N ALA A 379 -15.67 14.36 -1.12
CA ALA A 379 -14.41 13.70 -1.37
C ALA A 379 -14.45 12.20 -0.98
N PHE A 380 -14.98 11.87 0.19
CA PHE A 380 -15.06 10.49 0.66
C PHE A 380 -16.18 9.70 -0.02
N ALA A 381 -17.28 10.34 -0.42
CA ALA A 381 -18.27 9.70 -1.29
C ALA A 381 -17.68 9.35 -2.66
N LEU A 382 -16.81 10.20 -3.22
CA LEU A 382 -16.07 9.89 -4.45
C LEU A 382 -15.17 8.65 -4.27
N LEU A 383 -14.49 8.52 -3.11
CA LEU A 383 -13.66 7.34 -2.83
C LEU A 383 -14.49 6.06 -2.73
N ALA A 384 -15.70 6.12 -2.17
CA ALA A 384 -16.62 4.98 -2.05
C ALA A 384 -17.10 4.41 -3.40
N LEU A 385 -16.96 5.15 -4.51
CA LEU A 385 -17.30 4.66 -5.85
C LEU A 385 -16.41 3.49 -6.28
N GLY A 386 -15.13 3.48 -5.90
CA GLY A 386 -14.22 2.38 -6.19
C GLY A 386 -14.70 1.05 -5.61
N PRO A 387 -14.89 0.95 -4.27
CA PRO A 387 -15.51 -0.21 -3.64
C PRO A 387 -16.83 -0.63 -4.28
N ALA A 388 -17.71 0.31 -4.62
CA ALA A 388 -18.98 -0.02 -5.25
C ALA A 388 -18.79 -0.75 -6.60
N VAL A 389 -17.89 -0.26 -7.45
CA VAL A 389 -17.53 -0.93 -8.72
C VAL A 389 -16.85 -2.28 -8.45
N GLY A 390 -15.93 -2.32 -7.49
CA GLY A 390 -15.22 -3.53 -7.10
C GLY A 390 -16.16 -4.64 -6.60
N ILE A 391 -17.14 -4.30 -5.76
CA ILE A 391 -18.18 -5.23 -5.27
C ILE A 391 -18.94 -5.85 -6.45
N VAL A 392 -19.41 -5.03 -7.40
CA VAL A 392 -20.13 -5.52 -8.58
C VAL A 392 -19.25 -6.46 -9.40
N ALA A 393 -17.96 -6.13 -9.58
CA ALA A 393 -17.02 -6.96 -10.32
C ALA A 393 -16.80 -8.31 -9.63
N MET A 394 -16.54 -8.32 -8.30
CA MET A 394 -16.32 -9.54 -7.54
C MET A 394 -17.58 -10.39 -7.39
N TRP A 395 -18.74 -9.74 -7.28
CA TRP A 395 -20.02 -10.46 -7.28
C TRP A 395 -20.29 -11.16 -8.63
N ARG A 396 -20.02 -10.49 -9.77
CA ARG A 396 -20.08 -11.11 -11.09
C ARG A 396 -19.06 -12.23 -11.26
N LEU A 397 -17.85 -12.04 -10.74
CA LEU A 397 -16.82 -13.08 -10.73
C LEU A 397 -17.30 -14.33 -9.99
N ARG A 398 -17.91 -14.15 -8.82
CA ARG A 398 -18.45 -15.26 -8.00
C ARG A 398 -19.45 -16.13 -8.75
N GLN A 399 -20.20 -15.55 -9.69
CA GLN A 399 -21.21 -16.28 -10.50
C GLN A 399 -20.61 -17.02 -11.70
N ARG A 400 -19.32 -16.81 -12.01
CA ARG A 400 -18.66 -17.45 -13.14
C ARG A 400 -18.26 -18.89 -12.81
N PRO A 401 -18.32 -19.81 -13.78
CA PRO A 401 -17.81 -21.18 -13.60
C PRO A 401 -16.36 -21.21 -13.16
N GLU A 402 -15.52 -20.29 -13.67
CA GLU A 402 -14.09 -20.22 -13.38
C GLU A 402 -13.79 -19.88 -11.91
N ALA A 403 -14.76 -19.34 -11.18
CA ALA A 403 -14.60 -18.97 -9.77
C ALA A 403 -14.25 -20.16 -8.86
N VAL A 404 -14.63 -21.40 -9.25
CA VAL A 404 -14.26 -22.62 -8.52
C VAL A 404 -12.75 -22.89 -8.50
N ARG A 405 -11.98 -22.23 -9.36
CA ARG A 405 -10.51 -22.33 -9.38
C ARG A 405 -9.85 -21.58 -8.24
N MET A 406 -10.57 -20.64 -7.62
CA MET A 406 -10.05 -19.84 -6.51
C MET A 406 -10.24 -20.57 -5.17
N ALA A 407 -9.28 -20.39 -4.25
CA ALA A 407 -9.34 -20.86 -2.87
C ALA A 407 -9.82 -22.33 -2.73
N SER A 408 -9.35 -23.24 -3.61
CA SER A 408 -9.71 -24.65 -3.63
C SER A 408 -11.23 -24.90 -3.75
N GLY A 409 -11.95 -24.05 -4.46
CA GLY A 409 -13.39 -24.12 -4.68
C GLY A 409 -14.26 -23.24 -3.79
N ASN A 410 -13.66 -22.59 -2.80
CA ASN A 410 -14.35 -21.57 -1.99
C ASN A 410 -14.44 -20.25 -2.77
N ARG A 411 -15.66 -19.70 -2.85
CA ARG A 411 -15.95 -18.54 -3.71
C ARG A 411 -16.06 -17.25 -2.91
#